data_0b3e526a70ec1ed1daa0d0836687fd44
#
_entry.id   0b3e526a70ec1ed1daa0d0836687fd44
#
_cell.length_a   1.000
_cell.length_b   1.000
_cell.length_c   1.000
_cell.angle_alpha   90.00
_cell.angle_beta   90.00
_cell.angle_gamma   90.00
#
_symmetry.space_group_name_H-M   'P 1'
#
loop_
_entity.id
_entity.type
_entity.pdbx_description
1 polymer ?
#
loop_
_entity_poly.entity_id
_entity_poly.type
_entity_poly.pdbx_seq_one_letter_code
_entity_poly.pdbx_strand_id
1 'polypeptide(L)' 'MSKENLVVGSKVKDFIKDNDLRSDGDLVEALSGRVEDILKSAMSRCKENGRSTVRPCDL' A
#
# COMPACT_ATOMS: atom_id res chain seq x y z
N MET A 1 -4.91 16.57 -7.89
CA MET A 1 -4.65 15.41 -7.05
C MET A 1 -4.31 14.19 -7.87
N SER A 2 -3.21 13.60 -7.55
CA SER A 2 -2.74 12.44 -8.29
C SER A 2 -3.65 11.24 -8.04
N LYS A 3 -3.92 10.49 -9.09
CA LYS A 3 -4.71 9.26 -9.00
C LYS A 3 -3.85 8.03 -9.16
N GLU A 4 -2.55 8.21 -8.96
CA GLU A 4 -1.63 7.09 -9.08
C GLU A 4 -1.88 6.07 -7.98
N ASN A 5 -1.94 4.80 -8.38
CA ASN A 5 -2.04 3.72 -7.43
C ASN A 5 -0.67 3.42 -6.85
N LEU A 6 -0.63 3.19 -5.55
CA LEU A 6 0.61 2.85 -4.86
C LEU A 6 0.95 1.37 -5.01
N VAL A 7 0.07 0.60 -5.61
CA VAL A 7 0.30 -0.82 -5.84
C VAL A 7 0.17 -1.12 -7.34
N VAL A 8 0.87 -2.14 -7.79
CA VAL A 8 0.80 -2.57 -9.18
C VAL A 8 -0.40 -3.49 -9.33
N GLY A 9 -1.41 -3.03 -10.09
CA GLY A 9 -2.67 -3.75 -10.23
C GLY A 9 -2.52 -5.17 -10.75
N SER A 10 -1.68 -5.36 -11.77
CA SER A 10 -1.49 -6.69 -12.35
C SER A 10 -0.90 -7.66 -11.34
N LYS A 11 0.01 -7.18 -10.50
CA LYS A 11 0.63 -8.01 -9.48
C LYS A 11 -0.37 -8.42 -8.40
N VAL A 12 -1.24 -7.49 -8.02
CA VAL A 12 -2.28 -7.77 -7.03
C VAL A 12 -3.24 -8.82 -7.57
N LYS A 13 -3.66 -8.66 -8.81
CA LYS A 13 -4.58 -9.61 -9.44
C LYS A 13 -3.97 -10.99 -9.55
N ASP A 14 -2.69 -11.05 -9.94
CA ASP A 14 -2.00 -12.33 -10.06
C ASP A 14 -1.90 -13.04 -8.72
N PHE A 15 -1.59 -12.30 -7.66
CA PHE A 15 -1.49 -12.88 -6.33
C PHE A 15 -2.82 -13.50 -5.89
N ILE A 16 -3.92 -12.77 -6.12
CA ILE A 16 -5.25 -13.25 -5.75
C ILE A 16 -5.64 -14.45 -6.58
N LYS A 17 -5.33 -14.42 -7.87
CA LYS A 17 -5.63 -15.51 -8.78
C LYS A 17 -4.87 -16.77 -8.39
N ASP A 18 -3.64 -16.63 -7.94
CA ASP A 18 -2.83 -17.76 -7.48
C ASP A 18 -3.46 -18.44 -6.28
N ASN A 19 -4.32 -17.74 -5.56
CA ASN A 19 -5.04 -18.28 -4.41
C ASN A 19 -6.47 -18.68 -4.76
N ASP A 20 -6.75 -18.86 -6.06
CA ASP A 20 -8.04 -19.33 -6.59
C ASP A 20 -9.19 -18.40 -6.31
N LEU A 21 -8.90 -17.09 -6.27
CA LEU A 21 -9.92 -16.07 -6.05
C LEU A 21 -9.91 -15.06 -7.18
N ARG A 22 -10.91 -14.19 -7.17
CA ARG A 22 -11.00 -13.10 -8.13
C ARG A 22 -10.90 -11.77 -7.41
N SER A 23 -10.49 -10.74 -8.14
CA SER A 23 -10.45 -9.40 -7.59
C SER A 23 -11.54 -8.54 -8.21
N ASP A 24 -12.15 -7.70 -7.37
CA ASP A 24 -13.11 -6.71 -7.81
C ASP A 24 -12.38 -5.60 -8.58
N GLY A 25 -13.10 -4.95 -9.51
CA GLY A 25 -12.51 -3.87 -10.27
C GLY A 25 -12.03 -2.69 -9.43
N ASP A 26 -12.66 -2.49 -8.26
CA ASP A 26 -12.29 -1.39 -7.38
C ASP A 26 -11.26 -1.76 -6.33
N LEU A 27 -10.83 -3.02 -6.33
CA LEU A 27 -9.92 -3.51 -5.28
C LEU A 27 -8.59 -2.77 -5.27
N VAL A 28 -7.98 -2.59 -6.44
CA VAL A 28 -6.66 -1.96 -6.53
C VAL A 28 -6.69 -0.54 -5.98
N GLU A 29 -7.74 0.21 -6.30
CA GLU A 29 -7.88 1.58 -5.82
C GLU A 29 -8.07 1.60 -4.31
N ALA A 30 -8.92 0.74 -3.78
CA ALA A 30 -9.15 0.64 -2.34
C ALA A 30 -7.88 0.20 -1.61
N LEU A 31 -7.16 -0.74 -2.19
CA LEU A 31 -5.91 -1.23 -1.60
C LEU A 31 -4.85 -0.14 -1.59
N SER A 32 -4.78 0.64 -2.66
CA SER A 32 -3.86 1.77 -2.73
C SER A 32 -4.12 2.77 -1.60
N GLY A 33 -5.40 3.02 -1.29
CA GLY A 33 -5.76 3.88 -0.17
C GLY A 33 -5.30 3.32 1.16
N ARG A 34 -5.41 2.00 1.34
CA ARG A 34 -4.95 1.35 2.56
C ARG A 34 -3.44 1.43 2.69
N VAL A 35 -2.72 1.22 1.60
CA VAL A 35 -1.27 1.35 1.60
C VAL A 35 -0.87 2.77 1.93
N GLU A 36 -1.58 3.74 1.40
CA GLU A 36 -1.32 5.15 1.69
C GLU A 36 -1.45 5.43 3.19
N ASP A 37 -2.50 4.92 3.82
CA ASP A 37 -2.71 5.09 5.25
C ASP A 37 -1.58 4.46 6.07
N ILE A 38 -1.16 3.27 5.69
CA ILE A 38 -0.06 2.57 6.36
C ILE A 38 1.22 3.39 6.25
N LEU A 39 1.48 3.92 5.07
CA LEU A 39 2.67 4.73 4.85
C LEU A 39 2.63 6.04 5.63
N LYS A 40 1.47 6.66 5.74
CA LYS A 40 1.34 7.89 6.53
C LYS A 40 1.68 7.63 7.99
N SER A 41 1.20 6.53 8.54
CA SER A 41 1.52 6.14 9.92
C SER A 41 3.01 5.87 10.07
N ALA A 42 3.59 5.14 9.11
CA ALA A 42 5.01 4.83 9.14
C ALA A 42 5.86 6.08 9.07
N MET A 43 5.48 7.03 8.21
CA MET A 43 6.21 8.29 8.09
C MET A 43 6.15 9.09 9.38
N SER A 44 5.00 9.09 10.05
CA SER A 44 4.84 9.78 11.32
C SER A 44 5.78 9.19 12.37
N ARG A 45 5.82 7.87 12.47
CA ARG A 45 6.72 7.20 13.42
C ARG A 45 8.18 7.48 13.12
N CYS A 46 8.52 7.51 11.84
CA CYS A 46 9.88 7.80 11.41
C CYS A 46 10.30 9.19 11.90
N LYS A 47 9.43 10.18 11.70
CA LYS A 47 9.71 11.55 12.14
C LYS A 47 9.83 11.64 13.64
N GLU A 48 8.98 10.97 14.38
CA GLU A 48 9.00 10.98 15.83
C GLU A 48 10.31 10.41 16.38
N ASN A 49 10.93 9.51 15.64
CA ASN A 49 12.21 8.92 16.02
C ASN A 49 13.39 9.67 15.44
N GLY A 50 13.15 10.83 14.85
CA GLY A 50 14.21 11.67 14.33
C GLY A 50 14.93 11.12 13.12
N ARG A 51 14.30 10.20 12.40
CA ARG A 51 14.90 9.61 11.21
C ARG A 51 14.29 10.21 9.95
N SER A 52 15.01 10.12 8.86
CA SER A 52 14.55 10.61 7.58
C SER A 52 14.27 9.46 6.59
N THR A 53 14.54 8.22 7.00
CA THR A 53 14.31 7.06 6.17
C THR A 53 13.29 6.14 6.82
N VAL A 54 12.17 5.90 6.13
CA VAL A 54 11.14 4.99 6.62
C VAL A 54 11.65 3.56 6.48
N ARG A 55 11.52 2.79 7.54
CA ARG A 55 12.02 1.40 7.59
C ARG A 55 10.90 0.43 7.89
N PRO A 56 11.12 -0.86 7.64
CA PRO A 56 10.10 -1.86 7.94
C PRO A 56 9.63 -1.84 9.39
N CYS A 57 10.48 -1.46 10.31
CA CYS A 57 10.10 -1.41 11.73
C CYS A 57 9.12 -0.27 12.02
N ASP A 58 8.93 0.65 11.09
CA ASP A 58 7.97 1.74 11.24
C ASP A 58 6.54 1.33 10.88
N LEU A 59 6.39 0.18 10.22
CA LEU A 59 5.06 -0.30 9.81
C LEU A 59 4.23 -0.88 10.99
#